data_b435b86a7d0380dddad0bfdbc5e1fa33
#
_entry.id   b435b86a7d0380dddad0bfdbc5e1fa33
#
_cell.length_a   1.000
_cell.length_b   1.000
_cell.length_c   1.000
_cell.angle_alpha   90.00
_cell.angle_beta   90.00
_cell.angle_gamma   90.00
#
_symmetry.space_group_name_H-M   'P 1'
#
loop_
_entity.id
_entity.type
_entity.pdbx_description
1 polymer ?
#
loop_
_entity_poly.entity_id
_entity_poly.type
_entity_poly.pdbx_seq_one_letter_code
_entity_poly.pdbx_strand_id
1 'polypeptide(L)'
;KNPAGTNWYHSHTHELTGAQVYQGLAGMIIISDDVEQKLELPSGEYDLPIIIQDRNFTHDNQLSFNLRRHDRMRGFLGNSILVNGQVNSLIPVKTRAYRLRILNGSNARIYKLGWNDGTAITAIGTDGGLLEKPQNLPYVMLAPAERVELWVDFSGRKPGSELILQSLTYQGTHSTMGRGMMGNGSMR
;
A
#
# COMPACT_ATOMS: atom_id res chain seq x y z
N LYS A 1 -7.69 4.19 -25.60
CA LYS A 1 -8.44 4.36 -24.36
C LYS A 1 -7.96 3.29 -23.38
N ASN A 2 -7.59 3.68 -22.18
CA ASN A 2 -7.28 2.76 -21.10
C ASN A 2 -8.55 2.52 -20.27
N PRO A 3 -8.79 1.30 -19.76
CA PRO A 3 -9.87 1.05 -18.83
C PRO A 3 -9.63 1.80 -17.50
N ALA A 4 -10.71 2.00 -16.73
CA ALA A 4 -10.62 2.57 -15.39
C ALA A 4 -9.76 1.71 -14.48
N GLY A 5 -8.98 2.36 -13.62
CA GLY A 5 -8.13 1.66 -12.65
C GLY A 5 -7.06 2.53 -12.03
N THR A 6 -6.38 1.96 -11.07
CA THR A 6 -5.27 2.60 -10.37
C THR A 6 -3.95 2.17 -11.01
N ASN A 7 -3.29 3.11 -11.67
CA ASN A 7 -1.99 2.94 -12.29
C ASN A 7 -0.93 3.74 -11.53
N TRP A 8 0.33 3.60 -11.91
CA TRP A 8 1.41 4.38 -11.34
C TRP A 8 2.50 4.63 -12.37
N TYR A 9 3.34 5.60 -12.11
CA TYR A 9 4.54 5.90 -12.89
C TYR A 9 5.76 5.90 -11.97
N HIS A 10 6.92 5.59 -12.53
CA HIS A 10 8.20 5.67 -11.83
C HIS A 10 9.34 5.89 -12.82
N SER A 11 10.49 6.31 -12.31
CA SER A 11 11.72 6.38 -13.12
C SER A 11 12.10 5.00 -13.65
N HIS A 12 12.55 4.95 -14.89
CA HIS A 12 13.05 3.74 -15.55
C HIS A 12 14.50 3.89 -16.04
N THR A 13 15.28 4.78 -15.42
CA THR A 13 16.67 5.00 -15.77
C THR A 13 17.50 3.77 -15.43
N HIS A 14 18.29 3.28 -16.40
CA HIS A 14 19.13 2.09 -16.24
C HIS A 14 20.03 2.20 -15.00
N GLU A 15 20.05 1.14 -14.17
CA GLU A 15 20.79 1.04 -12.89
C GLU A 15 20.40 2.06 -11.80
N LEU A 16 19.56 3.07 -12.10
CA LEU A 16 19.16 4.10 -11.14
C LEU A 16 17.71 4.00 -10.67
N THR A 17 16.88 3.17 -11.30
CA THR A 17 15.45 3.04 -10.99
C THR A 17 15.20 2.86 -9.49
N GLY A 18 15.89 1.92 -8.84
CA GLY A 18 15.71 1.63 -7.42
C GLY A 18 16.01 2.83 -6.51
N ALA A 19 17.14 3.52 -6.76
CA ALA A 19 17.50 4.72 -6.00
C ALA A 19 16.52 5.87 -6.23
N GLN A 20 16.09 6.08 -7.47
CA GLN A 20 15.18 7.17 -7.83
C GLN A 20 13.76 6.93 -7.30
N VAL A 21 13.23 5.70 -7.36
CA VAL A 21 11.97 5.33 -6.72
C VAL A 21 12.05 5.51 -5.21
N TYR A 22 13.17 5.12 -4.61
CA TYR A 22 13.41 5.35 -3.19
C TYR A 22 13.39 6.84 -2.82
N GLN A 23 13.92 7.69 -3.68
CA GLN A 23 13.92 9.15 -3.52
C GLN A 23 12.56 9.81 -3.80
N GLY A 24 11.56 9.04 -4.24
CA GLY A 24 10.21 9.53 -4.46
C GLY A 24 9.86 9.87 -5.92
N LEU A 25 10.71 9.47 -6.89
CA LEU A 25 10.39 9.64 -8.32
C LEU A 25 9.39 8.57 -8.79
N ALA A 26 8.24 8.58 -8.16
CA ALA A 26 7.11 7.70 -8.45
C ALA A 26 5.80 8.36 -7.99
N GLY A 27 4.70 8.02 -8.62
CA GLY A 27 3.39 8.53 -8.23
C GLY A 27 2.24 7.71 -8.83
N MET A 28 1.03 7.96 -8.33
CA MET A 28 -0.17 7.26 -8.76
C MET A 28 -0.84 8.00 -9.93
N ILE A 29 -1.40 7.25 -10.88
CA ILE A 29 -2.25 7.73 -11.97
C ILE A 29 -3.60 7.03 -11.84
N ILE A 30 -4.66 7.79 -11.65
CA ILE A 30 -6.03 7.28 -11.60
C ILE A 30 -6.68 7.52 -12.94
N ILE A 31 -7.19 6.47 -13.57
CA ILE A 31 -7.93 6.53 -14.82
C ILE A 31 -9.39 6.18 -14.52
N SER A 32 -10.31 7.01 -14.99
CA SER A 32 -11.74 6.80 -14.89
C SER A 32 -12.35 6.64 -16.27
N ASP A 33 -13.44 5.88 -16.36
CA ASP A 33 -14.23 5.70 -17.60
C ASP A 33 -15.73 5.69 -17.31
N ASP A 34 -16.52 5.66 -18.39
CA ASP A 34 -17.98 5.66 -18.30
C ASP A 34 -18.56 4.40 -17.64
N VAL A 35 -17.79 3.29 -17.63
CA VAL A 35 -18.20 2.03 -16.99
C VAL A 35 -18.08 2.16 -15.49
N GLU A 36 -16.93 2.64 -15.01
CA GLU A 36 -16.70 2.89 -13.58
C GLU A 36 -17.71 3.89 -13.01
N GLN A 37 -18.00 4.97 -13.73
CA GLN A 37 -18.94 6.01 -13.27
C GLN A 37 -20.35 5.46 -13.00
N LYS A 38 -20.78 4.43 -13.71
CA LYS A 38 -22.10 3.78 -13.53
C LYS A 38 -22.16 2.86 -12.32
N LEU A 39 -21.03 2.54 -11.68
CA LEU A 39 -20.98 1.62 -10.54
C LEU A 39 -21.24 2.34 -9.20
N GLU A 40 -21.42 3.66 -9.21
CA GLU A 40 -21.69 4.48 -8.01
C GLU A 40 -20.70 4.23 -6.84
N LEU A 41 -19.45 3.91 -7.17
CA LEU A 41 -18.41 3.72 -6.18
C LEU A 41 -18.10 5.03 -5.45
N PRO A 42 -17.61 4.97 -4.19
CA PRO A 42 -17.19 6.17 -3.47
C PRO A 42 -16.22 6.98 -4.32
N SER A 43 -16.46 8.29 -4.43
CA SER A 43 -15.74 9.22 -5.28
C SER A 43 -15.43 10.54 -4.56
N GLY A 44 -14.62 11.41 -5.16
CA GLY A 44 -14.23 12.69 -4.57
C GLY A 44 -13.47 12.48 -3.25
N GLU A 45 -13.92 13.11 -2.16
CA GLU A 45 -13.30 13.00 -0.84
C GLU A 45 -13.37 11.58 -0.23
N TYR A 46 -14.14 10.67 -0.83
CA TYR A 46 -14.30 9.29 -0.38
C TYR A 46 -13.52 8.27 -1.22
N ASP A 47 -12.77 8.72 -2.22
CA ASP A 47 -11.84 7.93 -3.02
C ASP A 47 -10.41 8.35 -2.67
N LEU A 48 -9.76 7.55 -1.82
CA LEU A 48 -8.50 7.91 -1.16
C LEU A 48 -7.31 7.19 -1.81
N PRO A 49 -6.42 7.92 -2.48
CA PRO A 49 -5.14 7.37 -2.91
C PRO A 49 -4.20 7.19 -1.71
N ILE A 50 -3.63 6.00 -1.59
CA ILE A 50 -2.74 5.61 -0.50
C ILE A 50 -1.49 4.98 -1.09
N ILE A 51 -0.33 5.59 -0.86
CA ILE A 51 0.97 5.04 -1.23
C ILE A 51 1.68 4.60 0.03
N ILE A 52 2.00 3.31 0.11
CA ILE A 52 2.74 2.72 1.22
C ILE A 52 4.19 2.55 0.77
N GLN A 53 5.13 3.02 1.58
CA GLN A 53 6.56 2.94 1.30
C GLN A 53 7.33 2.64 2.58
N ASP A 54 8.50 2.01 2.46
CA ASP A 54 9.41 1.86 3.58
C ASP A 54 10.71 2.63 3.34
N ARG A 55 11.22 3.29 4.39
CA ARG A 55 12.39 4.17 4.33
C ARG A 55 13.29 3.96 5.52
N ASN A 56 14.55 4.32 5.36
CA ASN A 56 15.49 4.56 6.46
C ASN A 56 15.83 6.05 6.50
N PHE A 57 15.93 6.58 7.69
CA PHE A 57 16.36 7.95 7.92
C PHE A 57 17.66 7.94 8.72
N THR A 58 18.52 8.91 8.46
CA THR A 58 19.69 9.22 9.28
C THR A 58 19.23 9.99 10.53
N HIS A 59 20.15 10.21 11.49
CA HIS A 59 19.86 10.96 12.71
C HIS A 59 19.45 12.43 12.46
N ASP A 60 19.83 12.98 11.30
CA ASP A 60 19.47 14.32 10.80
C ASP A 60 18.26 14.29 9.84
N ASN A 61 17.47 13.22 9.89
CA ASN A 61 16.25 13.03 9.12
C ASN A 61 16.41 13.04 7.59
N GLN A 62 17.62 12.73 7.08
CA GLN A 62 17.82 12.56 5.66
C GLN A 62 17.50 11.12 5.22
N LEU A 63 17.01 10.95 4.00
CA LEU A 63 16.79 9.62 3.41
C LEU A 63 18.12 8.87 3.28
N SER A 64 18.15 7.62 3.70
CA SER A 64 19.34 6.75 3.65
C SER A 64 19.07 5.50 2.81
N PHE A 65 19.59 5.48 1.60
CA PHE A 65 19.52 4.32 0.68
C PHE A 65 20.86 3.60 0.61
N ASN A 66 21.32 3.08 1.75
CA ASN A 66 22.59 2.35 1.83
C ASN A 66 22.33 0.86 1.60
N LEU A 67 22.61 0.38 0.39
CA LEU A 67 22.51 -1.04 0.05
C LEU A 67 23.73 -1.79 0.59
N ARG A 68 23.56 -2.51 1.69
CA ARG A 68 24.54 -3.45 2.20
C ARG A 68 24.60 -4.70 1.30
N ARG A 69 25.65 -5.52 1.42
CA ARG A 69 25.79 -6.76 0.63
C ARG A 69 24.53 -7.65 0.71
N HIS A 70 23.92 -7.71 1.88
CA HIS A 70 22.70 -8.47 2.14
C HIS A 70 21.46 -7.91 1.41
N ASP A 71 21.36 -6.57 1.33
CA ASP A 71 20.24 -5.89 0.67
C ASP A 71 20.29 -6.07 -0.85
N ARG A 72 21.48 -6.26 -1.42
CA ARG A 72 21.67 -6.58 -2.84
C ARG A 72 21.11 -7.96 -3.21
N MET A 73 21.03 -8.88 -2.26
CA MET A 73 20.51 -10.24 -2.46
C MET A 73 19.01 -10.36 -2.15
N ARG A 74 18.51 -9.61 -1.16
CA ARG A 74 17.13 -9.72 -0.65
C ARG A 74 16.25 -8.52 -0.97
N GLY A 75 16.82 -7.46 -1.53
CA GLY A 75 16.17 -6.17 -1.70
C GLY A 75 16.28 -5.29 -0.46
N PHE A 76 16.07 -4.00 -0.65
CA PHE A 76 16.09 -3.00 0.41
C PHE A 76 14.82 -3.08 1.25
N LEU A 77 14.99 -3.17 2.58
CA LEU A 77 13.91 -3.12 3.56
C LEU A 77 14.17 -1.99 4.55
N GLY A 78 13.35 -0.96 4.50
CA GLY A 78 13.40 0.17 5.42
C GLY A 78 12.86 -0.17 6.81
N ASN A 79 13.25 0.61 7.83
CA ASN A 79 12.80 0.44 9.21
C ASN A 79 11.59 1.31 9.57
N SER A 80 11.22 2.27 8.72
CA SER A 80 10.09 3.17 8.91
C SER A 80 9.10 2.98 7.76
N ILE A 81 7.84 2.72 8.10
CA ILE A 81 6.76 2.64 7.12
C ILE A 81 6.13 4.03 6.99
N LEU A 82 5.99 4.50 5.76
CA LEU A 82 5.33 5.75 5.44
C LEU A 82 4.04 5.46 4.67
N VAL A 83 3.01 6.22 4.98
CA VAL A 83 1.75 6.26 4.24
C VAL A 83 1.60 7.70 3.71
N ASN A 84 1.54 7.86 2.39
CA ASN A 84 1.53 9.17 1.73
C ASN A 84 2.66 10.10 2.23
N GLY A 85 3.85 9.55 2.44
CA GLY A 85 5.04 10.28 2.89
C GLY A 85 5.10 10.57 4.40
N GLN A 86 4.14 10.13 5.20
CA GLN A 86 4.08 10.37 6.64
C GLN A 86 4.28 9.08 7.45
N VAL A 87 5.07 9.15 8.50
CA VAL A 87 5.18 8.11 9.52
C VAL A 87 3.99 8.23 10.48
N ASN A 88 3.43 7.11 10.93
CA ASN A 88 2.25 7.09 11.83
C ASN A 88 1.05 7.89 11.28
N SER A 89 0.75 7.70 10.01
CA SER A 89 -0.36 8.39 9.34
C SER A 89 -1.70 7.99 9.93
N LEU A 90 -2.52 8.99 10.29
CA LEU A 90 -3.92 8.85 10.67
C LEU A 90 -4.77 9.54 9.61
N ILE A 91 -5.70 8.80 9.00
CA ILE A 91 -6.62 9.32 8.01
C ILE A 91 -8.00 9.48 8.65
N PRO A 92 -8.47 10.71 8.91
CA PRO A 92 -9.81 10.92 9.45
C PRO A 92 -10.86 10.55 8.41
N VAL A 93 -11.83 9.73 8.81
CA VAL A 93 -12.92 9.26 7.94
C VAL A 93 -14.27 9.55 8.58
N LYS A 94 -15.29 9.78 7.77
CA LYS A 94 -16.69 9.87 8.17
C LYS A 94 -17.31 8.48 8.26
N THR A 95 -18.43 8.33 8.97
CA THR A 95 -19.20 7.07 9.09
C THR A 95 -19.96 6.75 7.80
N ARG A 96 -19.23 6.36 6.76
CA ARG A 96 -19.75 6.00 5.43
C ARG A 96 -18.75 5.14 4.66
N ALA A 97 -19.11 4.70 3.47
CA ALA A 97 -18.23 3.94 2.60
C ALA A 97 -17.13 4.81 1.95
N TYR A 98 -15.95 4.24 1.84
CA TYR A 98 -14.77 4.78 1.16
C TYR A 98 -14.20 3.78 0.16
N ARG A 99 -13.55 4.29 -0.88
CA ARG A 99 -12.68 3.55 -1.77
C ARG A 99 -11.24 3.88 -1.41
N LEU A 100 -10.45 2.88 -1.08
CA LEU A 100 -9.02 3.04 -0.83
C LEU A 100 -8.26 2.49 -2.03
N ARG A 101 -7.46 3.32 -2.69
CA ARG A 101 -6.59 2.92 -3.80
C ARG A 101 -5.18 2.79 -3.27
N ILE A 102 -4.72 1.58 -2.99
CA ILE A 102 -3.47 1.31 -2.32
C ILE A 102 -2.41 0.89 -3.32
N LEU A 103 -1.28 1.60 -3.34
CA LEU A 103 -0.07 1.27 -4.07
C LEU A 103 1.02 0.87 -3.08
N ASN A 104 1.65 -0.28 -3.30
CA ASN A 104 2.92 -0.58 -2.66
C ASN A 104 4.06 0.09 -3.45
N GLY A 105 4.52 1.24 -2.97
CA GLY A 105 5.64 2.00 -3.51
C GLY A 105 6.98 1.68 -2.86
N SER A 106 7.11 0.56 -2.15
CA SER A 106 8.37 0.07 -1.58
C SER A 106 9.27 -0.56 -2.64
N ASN A 107 10.58 -0.56 -2.40
CA ASN A 107 11.53 -1.16 -3.34
C ASN A 107 11.49 -2.69 -3.36
N ALA A 108 11.28 -3.32 -2.18
CA ALA A 108 11.33 -4.78 -2.07
C ALA A 108 10.33 -5.36 -1.04
N ARG A 109 9.75 -4.53 -0.18
CA ARG A 109 8.88 -5.02 0.90
C ARG A 109 7.55 -5.49 0.36
N ILE A 110 7.17 -6.72 0.70
CA ILE A 110 5.84 -7.26 0.50
C ILE A 110 5.03 -7.01 1.77
N TYR A 111 3.80 -6.53 1.62
CA TYR A 111 2.86 -6.35 2.73
C TYR A 111 1.79 -7.43 2.70
N LYS A 112 1.44 -7.98 3.87
CA LYS A 112 0.26 -8.81 4.08
C LYS A 112 -0.77 -7.97 4.84
N LEU A 113 -1.58 -7.21 4.10
CA LEU A 113 -2.49 -6.24 4.68
C LEU A 113 -3.74 -6.91 5.25
N GLY A 114 -4.10 -6.56 6.48
CA GLY A 114 -5.31 -6.99 7.14
C GLY A 114 -5.74 -5.99 8.20
N TRP A 115 -7.04 -5.97 8.53
CA TRP A 115 -7.55 -5.11 9.58
C TRP A 115 -7.22 -5.70 10.97
N ASN A 116 -6.89 -4.83 11.93
CA ASN A 116 -6.51 -5.23 13.28
C ASN A 116 -7.63 -5.91 14.07
N ASP A 117 -8.88 -5.67 13.69
CA ASP A 117 -10.06 -6.26 14.33
C ASP A 117 -10.55 -7.56 13.64
N GLY A 118 -9.83 -8.03 12.61
CA GLY A 118 -10.20 -9.22 11.85
C GLY A 118 -11.35 -9.04 10.87
N THR A 119 -11.84 -7.82 10.66
CA THR A 119 -12.82 -7.51 9.61
C THR A 119 -12.27 -7.97 8.26
N ALA A 120 -13.09 -8.60 7.43
CA ALA A 120 -12.69 -8.99 6.09
C ALA A 120 -12.38 -7.75 5.21
N ILE A 121 -11.38 -7.89 4.37
CA ILE A 121 -11.06 -6.90 3.34
C ILE A 121 -11.95 -7.16 2.12
N THR A 122 -12.66 -6.13 1.65
CA THR A 122 -13.42 -6.18 0.41
C THR A 122 -12.58 -5.57 -0.72
N ALA A 123 -11.95 -6.42 -1.52
CA ALA A 123 -11.20 -5.99 -2.70
C ALA A 123 -12.15 -5.83 -3.90
N ILE A 124 -12.06 -4.68 -4.57
CA ILE A 124 -12.90 -4.33 -5.73
C ILE A 124 -12.08 -4.10 -7.01
N GLY A 125 -10.76 -3.98 -6.91
CA GLY A 125 -9.86 -3.79 -8.04
C GLY A 125 -8.44 -4.20 -7.73
N THR A 126 -7.66 -4.44 -8.79
CA THR A 126 -6.24 -4.79 -8.76
C THR A 126 -5.49 -4.02 -9.85
N ASP A 127 -4.26 -4.43 -10.16
CA ASP A 127 -3.40 -3.84 -11.20
C ASP A 127 -4.09 -3.68 -12.56
N GLY A 128 -4.96 -4.61 -12.92
CA GLY A 128 -5.66 -4.61 -14.20
C GLY A 128 -6.93 -3.76 -14.24
N GLY A 129 -7.33 -3.16 -13.12
CA GLY A 129 -8.57 -2.40 -12.97
C GLY A 129 -9.58 -3.08 -12.04
N LEU A 130 -10.86 -2.76 -12.23
CA LEU A 130 -11.95 -3.31 -11.41
C LEU A 130 -12.14 -4.82 -11.62
N LEU A 131 -12.46 -5.51 -10.55
CA LEU A 131 -12.85 -6.93 -10.58
C LEU A 131 -14.30 -7.06 -11.09
N GLU A 132 -14.64 -8.19 -11.69
CA GLU A 132 -16.02 -8.49 -12.09
C GLU A 132 -17.00 -8.46 -10.91
N LYS A 133 -16.55 -8.82 -9.74
CA LYS A 133 -17.29 -8.76 -8.47
C LYS A 133 -16.36 -8.56 -7.29
N PRO A 134 -16.82 -7.88 -6.22
CA PRO A 134 -16.04 -7.74 -4.99
C PRO A 134 -15.61 -9.08 -4.40
N GLN A 135 -14.41 -9.13 -3.84
CA GLN A 135 -13.87 -10.30 -3.16
C GLN A 135 -13.65 -10.00 -1.68
N ASN A 136 -14.25 -10.81 -0.80
CA ASN A 136 -14.03 -10.73 0.65
C ASN A 136 -12.89 -11.65 1.05
N LEU A 137 -11.82 -11.08 1.59
CA LEU A 137 -10.58 -11.76 1.91
C LEU A 137 -10.18 -11.47 3.36
N PRO A 138 -9.58 -12.43 4.08
CA PRO A 138 -9.06 -12.17 5.42
C PRO A 138 -7.84 -11.25 5.41
N TYR A 139 -7.13 -11.18 4.30
CA TYR A 139 -5.99 -10.31 4.04
C TYR A 139 -5.73 -10.20 2.54
N VAL A 140 -4.94 -9.22 2.13
CA VAL A 140 -4.37 -9.14 0.78
C VAL A 140 -2.85 -9.12 0.85
N MET A 141 -2.20 -9.86 -0.06
CA MET A 141 -0.76 -9.72 -0.29
C MET A 141 -0.55 -8.61 -1.31
N LEU A 142 0.42 -7.76 -1.07
CA LEU A 142 0.73 -6.62 -1.95
C LEU A 142 2.25 -6.53 -2.12
N ALA A 143 2.74 -7.04 -3.25
CA ALA A 143 4.15 -6.96 -3.62
C ALA A 143 4.52 -5.54 -4.13
N PRO A 144 5.82 -5.19 -4.22
CA PRO A 144 6.23 -3.92 -4.81
C PRO A 144 5.61 -3.69 -6.18
N ALA A 145 5.14 -2.47 -6.42
CA ALA A 145 4.43 -2.03 -7.62
C ALA A 145 3.00 -2.53 -7.78
N GLU A 146 2.54 -3.47 -6.98
CA GLU A 146 1.14 -3.91 -7.02
C GLU A 146 0.21 -2.84 -6.42
N ARG A 147 -0.99 -2.79 -6.98
CA ARG A 147 -2.10 -1.95 -6.52
C ARG A 147 -3.28 -2.83 -6.15
N VAL A 148 -4.02 -2.39 -5.16
CA VAL A 148 -5.29 -2.97 -4.78
C VAL A 148 -6.28 -1.85 -4.46
N GLU A 149 -7.52 -2.03 -4.87
CA GLU A 149 -8.59 -1.13 -4.52
C GLU A 149 -9.54 -1.83 -3.55
N LEU A 150 -9.80 -1.16 -2.44
CA LEU A 150 -10.65 -1.68 -1.37
C LEU A 150 -11.90 -0.83 -1.24
N TRP A 151 -13.03 -1.49 -1.05
CA TRP A 151 -14.25 -0.85 -0.56
C TRP A 151 -14.34 -1.07 0.95
N VAL A 152 -14.45 0.02 1.72
CA VAL A 152 -14.47 -0.02 3.19
C VAL A 152 -15.65 0.78 3.70
N ASP A 153 -16.55 0.14 4.45
CA ASP A 153 -17.72 0.79 5.05
C ASP A 153 -17.48 1.07 6.53
N PHE A 154 -17.46 2.35 6.88
CA PHE A 154 -17.36 2.83 8.25
C PHE A 154 -18.71 3.19 8.88
N SER A 155 -19.85 3.02 8.18
CA SER A 155 -21.16 3.48 8.65
C SER A 155 -21.61 2.85 9.98
N GLY A 156 -21.22 1.61 10.25
CA GLY A 156 -21.51 0.90 11.49
C GLY A 156 -20.52 1.14 12.64
N ARG A 157 -19.49 1.96 12.43
CA ARG A 157 -18.45 2.18 13.45
C ARG A 157 -18.77 3.34 14.37
N LYS A 158 -18.37 3.20 15.64
CA LYS A 158 -18.57 4.27 16.63
C LYS A 158 -17.64 5.45 16.29
N PRO A 159 -18.18 6.70 16.24
CA PRO A 159 -17.34 7.89 16.10
C PRO A 159 -16.22 7.94 17.15
N GLY A 160 -15.01 8.29 16.72
CA GLY A 160 -13.81 8.30 17.57
C GLY A 160 -13.14 6.94 17.76
N SER A 161 -13.68 5.86 17.15
CA SER A 161 -12.95 4.58 17.11
C SER A 161 -11.90 4.58 16.00
N GLU A 162 -10.85 3.80 16.17
CA GLU A 162 -9.79 3.59 15.18
C GLU A 162 -9.90 2.21 14.54
N LEU A 163 -9.65 2.13 13.24
CA LEU A 163 -9.46 0.89 12.49
C LEU A 163 -8.06 0.92 11.88
N ILE A 164 -7.23 -0.08 12.19
CA ILE A 164 -5.84 -0.10 11.77
C ILE A 164 -5.67 -1.11 10.64
N LEU A 165 -5.22 -0.62 9.47
CA LEU A 165 -4.72 -1.48 8.41
C LEU A 165 -3.25 -1.81 8.72
N GLN A 166 -2.97 -3.06 9.02
CA GLN A 166 -1.64 -3.49 9.45
C GLN A 166 -1.04 -4.53 8.50
N SER A 167 0.28 -4.62 8.47
CA SER A 167 0.96 -5.73 7.81
C SER A 167 1.08 -6.90 8.78
N LEU A 168 0.33 -7.96 8.50
CA LEU A 168 0.35 -9.20 9.27
C LEU A 168 1.67 -9.96 9.05
N THR A 169 2.07 -10.74 10.04
CA THR A 169 3.22 -11.63 9.89
C THR A 169 2.93 -12.73 8.86
N TYR A 170 3.93 -13.08 8.05
CA TYR A 170 3.87 -14.21 7.15
C TYR A 170 5.27 -14.82 6.98
N GLN A 171 5.31 -16.08 6.58
CA GLN A 171 6.56 -16.74 6.22
C GLN A 171 6.78 -16.59 4.72
N GLY A 172 7.84 -15.90 4.33
CA GLY A 172 8.27 -15.84 2.92
C GLY A 172 8.99 -17.12 2.51
N THR A 173 9.12 -17.36 1.21
CA THR A 173 9.76 -18.55 0.63
C THR A 173 11.25 -18.72 0.97
N HIS A 174 11.86 -17.75 1.64
CA HIS A 174 13.28 -17.77 2.07
C HIS A 174 13.47 -18.03 3.58
N SER A 175 12.55 -18.71 4.24
CA SER A 175 12.61 -18.96 5.70
C SER A 175 13.69 -19.96 6.15
N THR A 176 14.57 -20.45 5.27
CA THR A 176 15.61 -21.42 5.63
C THR A 176 16.98 -20.83 5.97
N MET A 177 17.16 -19.50 5.89
CA MET A 177 18.41 -18.86 6.35
C MET A 177 18.13 -17.66 7.26
N GLY A 178 18.09 -17.94 8.57
CA GLY A 178 18.21 -16.91 9.62
C GLY A 178 16.89 -16.41 10.19
N ARG A 179 16.54 -16.90 11.37
CA ARG A 179 15.64 -16.23 12.33
C ARG A 179 16.18 -14.82 12.59
N GLY A 180 15.54 -13.81 12.09
CA GLY A 180 15.94 -12.44 12.36
C GLY A 180 15.05 -11.41 11.69
N MET A 181 14.21 -10.78 12.48
CA MET A 181 13.58 -9.47 12.28
C MET A 181 12.73 -9.27 11.02
N MET A 182 11.52 -9.80 11.06
CA MET A 182 10.41 -9.15 10.37
C MET A 182 9.74 -8.23 11.42
N GLY A 183 10.00 -6.94 11.30
CA GLY A 183 9.38 -5.95 12.16
C GLY A 183 7.88 -5.92 11.96
N ASN A 184 7.12 -6.02 13.06
CA ASN A 184 5.72 -5.66 13.09
C ASN A 184 5.61 -4.15 12.84
N GLY A 185 5.45 -3.76 11.58
CA GLY A 185 5.04 -2.40 11.24
C GLY A 185 3.52 -2.33 11.28
N SER A 186 2.95 -1.83 12.36
CA SER A 186 1.54 -1.45 12.38
C SER A 186 1.41 -0.04 11.78
N MET A 187 0.51 0.12 10.83
CA MET A 187 0.05 1.43 10.37
C MET A 187 -1.06 1.88 11.34
N ARG A 188 -0.84 2.94 12.04
CA ARG A 188 -1.86 3.61 12.86
C ARG A 188 -2.45 4.78 12.11
#